data_d16fcef5635ebf0c8ee3ba7b3a2ab9a0
#
_entry.id   d16fcef5635ebf0c8ee3ba7b3a2ab9a0
#
_cell.length_a   1.000
_cell.length_b   1.000
_cell.length_c   1.000
_cell.angle_alpha   90.00
_cell.angle_beta   90.00
_cell.angle_gamma   90.00
#
_symmetry.space_group_name_H-M   'P 1'
#
loop_
_entity.id
_entity.type
_entity.pdbx_description
1 polymer ?
#
loop_
_entity_poly.entity_id
_entity_poly.type
_entity_poly.pdbx_seq_one_letter_code
_entity_poly.pdbx_strand_id
1 'polypeptide(L)'
;WTDLKGKDVLGGRKGGMPEMVFEYILKQNGIDPRTDLNINQGIDFGSTAAAFSEGSGDFTVEFEPSATALESEGKGHVVASLGTDSGYVPYTAYSAKKSYLDKNPDVIQSFTNALQKGMDFVQNHTPEEIAAVIAPQFPETDLNTITTIVTRYYDQKTWKEDLIFEKDSFELLQDILESAGELDSRTPYESLVTTEF
;
A
#
# COMPACT_ATOMS: atom_id res chain seq x y z
N TRP A 1 17.53 -0.59 -6.81
CA TRP A 1 17.44 -1.61 -5.76
C TRP A 1 18.81 -2.12 -5.34
N THR A 2 19.74 -2.33 -6.27
CA THR A 2 21.11 -2.84 -5.95
C THR A 2 21.88 -1.97 -4.96
N ASP A 3 21.58 -0.70 -4.85
CA ASP A 3 22.23 0.24 -3.92
C ASP A 3 21.87 -0.03 -2.44
N LEU A 4 20.85 -0.86 -2.20
CA LEU A 4 20.47 -1.31 -0.85
C LEU A 4 21.42 -2.38 -0.30
N LYS A 5 22.28 -2.99 -1.12
CA LYS A 5 23.22 -4.00 -0.63
C LYS A 5 24.19 -3.43 0.40
N GLY A 6 24.26 -4.10 1.55
CA GLY A 6 25.06 -3.68 2.70
C GLY A 6 24.49 -2.52 3.51
N LYS A 7 23.23 -2.14 3.28
CA LYS A 7 22.56 -1.02 3.94
C LYS A 7 21.65 -1.48 5.09
N ASP A 8 21.41 -0.55 6.01
CA ASP A 8 20.43 -0.68 7.09
C ASP A 8 19.09 -0.09 6.65
N VAL A 9 18.03 -0.91 6.62
CA VAL A 9 16.70 -0.52 6.19
C VAL A 9 15.68 -0.72 7.30
N LEU A 10 14.90 0.29 7.63
CA LEU A 10 13.76 0.17 8.53
C LEU A 10 12.58 -0.39 7.71
N GLY A 11 12.37 -1.70 7.76
CA GLY A 11 11.37 -2.40 6.94
C GLY A 11 9.97 -2.43 7.54
N GLY A 12 9.85 -2.02 8.81
CA GLY A 12 8.62 -2.21 9.56
C GLY A 12 8.48 -3.63 10.10
N ARG A 13 7.31 -3.95 10.63
CA ARG A 13 7.04 -5.21 11.31
C ARG A 13 7.09 -6.40 10.36
N LYS A 14 7.80 -7.46 10.75
CA LYS A 14 7.82 -8.75 10.03
C LYS A 14 6.40 -9.28 9.79
N GLY A 15 6.15 -9.76 8.57
CA GLY A 15 4.84 -10.26 8.15
C GLY A 15 3.79 -9.15 7.96
N GLY A 16 4.19 -7.89 8.03
CA GLY A 16 3.37 -6.77 7.58
C GLY A 16 3.41 -6.65 6.06
N MET A 17 2.31 -6.23 5.44
CA MET A 17 2.25 -6.12 3.97
C MET A 17 3.38 -5.27 3.37
N PRO A 18 3.74 -4.08 3.92
CA PRO A 18 4.85 -3.31 3.39
C PRO A 18 6.18 -4.04 3.40
N GLU A 19 6.48 -4.73 4.50
CA GLU A 19 7.71 -5.49 4.66
C GLU A 19 7.76 -6.69 3.71
N MET A 20 6.66 -7.45 3.60
CA MET A 20 6.59 -8.60 2.69
C MET A 20 6.73 -8.20 1.22
N VAL A 21 6.10 -7.08 0.81
CA VAL A 21 6.24 -6.53 -0.54
C VAL A 21 7.67 -6.05 -0.78
N PHE A 22 8.29 -5.39 0.18
CA PHE A 22 9.68 -4.97 0.09
C PHE A 22 10.63 -6.16 -0.13
N GLU A 23 10.52 -7.21 0.71
CA GLU A 23 11.31 -8.42 0.52
C GLU A 23 11.04 -9.12 -0.83
N TYR A 24 9.79 -9.12 -1.28
CA TYR A 24 9.41 -9.67 -2.58
C TYR A 24 10.13 -8.95 -3.72
N ILE A 25 10.11 -7.60 -3.72
CA ILE A 25 10.80 -6.78 -4.72
C ILE A 25 12.30 -7.02 -4.68
N LEU A 26 12.92 -7.11 -3.50
CA LEU A 26 14.34 -7.44 -3.37
C LEU A 26 14.67 -8.77 -4.07
N LYS A 27 13.89 -9.81 -3.80
CA LYS A 27 14.08 -11.14 -4.42
C LYS A 27 13.91 -11.09 -5.94
N GLN A 28 12.93 -10.33 -6.46
CA GLN A 28 12.75 -10.13 -7.90
C GLN A 28 13.96 -9.44 -8.56
N ASN A 29 14.69 -8.64 -7.79
CA ASN A 29 15.91 -7.96 -8.25
C ASN A 29 17.20 -8.75 -7.94
N GLY A 30 17.11 -10.04 -7.54
CA GLY A 30 18.25 -10.88 -7.25
C GLY A 30 19.01 -10.46 -5.98
N ILE A 31 18.29 -9.88 -5.02
CA ILE A 31 18.82 -9.46 -3.71
C ILE A 31 18.23 -10.37 -2.65
N ASP A 32 19.08 -11.03 -1.88
CA ASP A 32 18.64 -11.84 -0.74
C ASP A 32 18.39 -10.93 0.48
N PRO A 33 17.12 -10.78 0.94
CA PRO A 33 16.81 -9.89 2.05
C PRO A 33 17.45 -10.30 3.39
N ARG A 34 17.96 -11.52 3.49
CA ARG A 34 18.59 -12.04 4.73
C ARG A 34 20.10 -11.84 4.79
N THR A 35 20.74 -11.73 3.65
CA THR A 35 22.22 -11.73 3.57
C THR A 35 22.79 -10.50 2.88
N ASP A 36 22.07 -9.86 1.98
CA ASP A 36 22.59 -8.76 1.18
C ASP A 36 22.41 -7.38 1.84
N LEU A 37 21.51 -7.26 2.82
CA LEU A 37 21.26 -6.02 3.58
C LEU A 37 20.76 -6.36 4.98
N ASN A 38 20.66 -5.33 5.84
CA ASN A 38 20.10 -5.48 7.18
C ASN A 38 18.72 -4.85 7.26
N ILE A 39 17.66 -5.67 7.35
CA ILE A 39 16.28 -5.18 7.50
C ILE A 39 15.92 -5.19 8.98
N ASN A 40 15.76 -4.02 9.58
CA ASN A 40 15.26 -3.88 10.94
C ASN A 40 13.73 -4.04 10.96
N GLN A 41 13.28 -5.14 11.52
CA GLN A 41 11.87 -5.52 11.66
C GLN A 41 11.35 -5.33 13.10
N GLY A 42 12.17 -4.76 13.98
CA GLY A 42 11.85 -4.60 15.41
C GLY A 42 11.18 -3.27 15.76
N ILE A 43 11.02 -2.36 14.80
CA ILE A 43 10.36 -1.07 15.00
C ILE A 43 8.95 -1.15 14.38
N ASP A 44 7.94 -0.81 15.19
CA ASP A 44 6.56 -0.73 14.69
C ASP A 44 6.46 0.28 13.55
N PHE A 45 5.68 -0.06 12.53
CA PHE A 45 5.57 0.74 11.30
C PHE A 45 5.16 2.21 11.56
N GLY A 46 4.35 2.47 12.58
CA GLY A 46 3.97 3.84 12.98
C GLY A 46 5.10 4.64 13.65
N SER A 47 6.27 4.04 13.89
CA SER A 47 7.44 4.67 14.54
C SER A 47 8.67 4.71 13.64
N THR A 48 8.62 4.13 12.44
CA THR A 48 9.77 4.04 11.52
C THR A 48 10.23 5.43 11.06
N ALA A 49 9.30 6.31 10.68
CA ALA A 49 9.60 7.67 10.25
C ALA A 49 10.31 8.49 11.34
N ALA A 50 9.87 8.39 12.59
CA ALA A 50 10.52 9.06 13.72
C ALA A 50 11.94 8.52 13.95
N ALA A 51 12.11 7.21 13.97
CA ALA A 51 13.42 6.58 14.12
C ALA A 51 14.38 6.97 12.98
N PHE A 52 13.88 7.00 11.74
CA PHE A 52 14.65 7.45 10.59
C PHE A 52 15.06 8.93 10.69
N SER A 53 14.13 9.79 11.09
CA SER A 53 14.40 11.23 11.32
C SER A 53 15.47 11.47 12.39
N GLU A 54 15.58 10.56 13.37
CA GLU A 54 16.62 10.58 14.42
C GLU A 54 17.96 9.96 13.98
N GLY A 55 18.05 9.47 12.74
CA GLY A 55 19.28 8.93 12.15
C GLY A 55 19.41 7.41 12.24
N SER A 56 18.32 6.67 12.49
CA SER A 56 18.33 5.21 12.41
C SER A 56 18.15 4.76 10.97
N GLY A 57 19.02 3.84 10.51
CA GLY A 57 18.97 3.27 9.16
C GLY A 57 19.43 4.22 8.05
N ASP A 58 19.80 3.63 6.92
CA ASP A 58 20.13 4.34 5.69
C ASP A 58 18.85 4.62 4.85
N PHE A 59 17.87 3.72 4.96
CA PHE A 59 16.57 3.77 4.26
C PHE A 59 15.44 3.39 5.20
N THR A 60 14.23 3.85 4.87
CA THR A 60 13.01 3.45 5.58
C THR A 60 11.88 3.18 4.58
N VAL A 61 11.00 2.25 4.92
CA VAL A 61 9.75 1.99 4.20
C VAL A 61 8.64 2.77 4.87
N GLU A 62 8.01 3.68 4.15
CA GLU A 62 7.00 4.58 4.70
C GLU A 62 5.73 4.63 3.86
N PHE A 63 4.62 4.93 4.51
CA PHE A 63 3.39 5.40 3.88
C PHE A 63 3.30 6.92 3.90
N GLU A 64 2.38 7.46 3.13
CA GLU A 64 1.93 8.82 3.30
C GLU A 64 1.01 8.95 4.53
N PRO A 65 1.07 10.05 5.29
CA PRO A 65 1.80 11.30 5.02
C PRO A 65 3.27 11.30 5.48
N SER A 66 3.78 10.24 6.10
CA SER A 66 5.12 10.21 6.71
C SER A 66 6.23 10.43 5.70
N ALA A 67 6.12 9.83 4.50
CA ALA A 67 7.12 10.03 3.44
C ALA A 67 7.23 11.50 3.03
N THR A 68 6.11 12.16 2.76
CA THR A 68 6.09 13.60 2.43
C THR A 68 6.59 14.47 3.60
N ALA A 69 6.28 14.11 4.84
CA ALA A 69 6.79 14.84 6.03
C ALA A 69 8.31 14.78 6.11
N LEU A 70 8.93 13.60 5.97
CA LEU A 70 10.38 13.42 5.96
C LEU A 70 11.06 14.25 4.85
N GLU A 71 10.46 14.31 3.65
CA GLU A 71 10.97 15.15 2.57
C GLU A 71 10.88 16.64 2.91
N SER A 72 9.74 17.09 3.44
CA SER A 72 9.49 18.49 3.81
C SER A 72 10.43 18.97 4.92
N GLU A 73 10.80 18.07 5.84
CA GLU A 73 11.74 18.32 6.92
C GLU A 73 13.22 18.21 6.48
N GLY A 74 13.48 17.85 5.24
CA GLY A 74 14.82 17.63 4.71
C GLY A 74 15.54 16.45 5.36
N LYS A 75 14.80 15.46 5.87
CA LYS A 75 15.32 14.26 6.53
C LYS A 75 15.57 13.10 5.58
N GLY A 76 14.93 13.11 4.41
CA GLY A 76 15.07 12.08 3.41
C GLY A 76 14.45 12.47 2.08
N HIS A 77 14.46 11.54 1.13
CA HIS A 77 13.84 11.67 -0.18
C HIS A 77 13.18 10.37 -0.56
N VAL A 78 12.01 10.42 -1.17
CA VAL A 78 11.40 9.23 -1.79
C VAL A 78 12.22 8.83 -3.00
N VAL A 79 12.76 7.61 -2.99
CA VAL A 79 13.67 7.10 -4.03
C VAL A 79 13.06 5.96 -4.86
N ALA A 80 12.02 5.30 -4.34
CA ALA A 80 11.29 4.24 -5.02
C ALA A 80 9.87 4.10 -4.45
N SER A 81 8.96 3.54 -5.25
CA SER A 81 7.61 3.18 -4.83
C SER A 81 7.44 1.66 -4.83
N LEU A 82 7.16 1.08 -3.66
CA LEU A 82 6.83 -0.34 -3.57
C LEU A 82 5.60 -0.68 -4.41
N GLY A 83 4.60 0.20 -4.42
CA GLY A 83 3.38 0.00 -5.20
C GLY A 83 3.59 -0.02 -6.71
N THR A 84 4.62 0.69 -7.21
CA THR A 84 4.99 0.65 -8.64
C THR A 84 5.77 -0.62 -8.98
N ASP A 85 6.70 -1.02 -8.12
CA ASP A 85 7.69 -2.06 -8.43
C ASP A 85 7.21 -3.48 -8.03
N SER A 86 6.17 -3.59 -7.18
CA SER A 86 5.58 -4.89 -6.79
C SER A 86 4.73 -5.54 -7.88
N GLY A 87 4.32 -4.79 -8.89
CA GLY A 87 3.24 -5.17 -9.76
C GLY A 87 1.87 -4.80 -9.17
N TYR A 88 0.80 -5.17 -9.86
CA TYR A 88 -0.56 -4.79 -9.48
C TYR A 88 -1.10 -5.70 -8.37
N VAL A 89 -0.79 -5.38 -7.13
CA VAL A 89 -1.18 -6.14 -5.95
C VAL A 89 -2.20 -5.38 -5.10
N PRO A 90 -3.27 -6.02 -4.59
CA PRO A 90 -4.22 -5.37 -3.70
C PRO A 90 -3.59 -5.17 -2.33
N TYR A 91 -3.79 -3.97 -1.75
CA TYR A 91 -3.37 -3.70 -0.38
C TYR A 91 -4.55 -3.77 0.59
N THR A 92 -5.65 -3.11 0.27
CA THR A 92 -6.87 -3.14 1.07
C THR A 92 -8.04 -3.64 0.25
N ALA A 93 -8.96 -4.37 0.91
CA ALA A 93 -10.20 -4.83 0.32
C ALA A 93 -11.33 -4.75 1.34
N TYR A 94 -12.54 -4.52 0.85
CA TYR A 94 -13.72 -4.63 1.68
C TYR A 94 -14.12 -6.09 1.83
N SER A 95 -14.48 -6.51 3.03
CA SER A 95 -14.92 -7.87 3.30
C SER A 95 -16.19 -7.89 4.15
N ALA A 96 -17.03 -8.86 3.89
CA ALA A 96 -18.25 -9.10 4.67
C ALA A 96 -18.47 -10.60 4.88
N LYS A 97 -19.18 -10.97 5.94
CA LYS A 97 -19.59 -12.35 6.14
C LYS A 97 -20.54 -12.76 5.00
N LYS A 98 -20.35 -13.95 4.41
CA LYS A 98 -21.24 -14.47 3.38
C LYS A 98 -22.71 -14.42 3.79
N SER A 99 -23.01 -14.81 5.02
CA SER A 99 -24.37 -14.74 5.55
C SER A 99 -24.95 -13.32 5.65
N TYR A 100 -24.10 -12.27 5.67
CA TYR A 100 -24.54 -10.89 5.61
C TYR A 100 -24.83 -10.46 4.17
N LEU A 101 -23.98 -10.87 3.21
CA LEU A 101 -24.19 -10.64 1.78
C LEU A 101 -25.52 -11.25 1.34
N ASP A 102 -25.77 -12.53 1.70
CA ASP A 102 -27.00 -13.26 1.35
C ASP A 102 -28.28 -12.59 1.87
N LYS A 103 -28.20 -11.94 3.04
CA LYS A 103 -29.36 -11.31 3.70
C LYS A 103 -29.58 -9.85 3.34
N ASN A 104 -28.55 -9.17 2.85
CA ASN A 104 -28.58 -7.72 2.66
C ASN A 104 -28.00 -7.30 1.29
N PRO A 105 -28.40 -7.94 0.17
CA PRO A 105 -27.82 -7.64 -1.13
C PRO A 105 -28.00 -6.18 -1.55
N ASP A 106 -29.15 -5.57 -1.26
CA ASP A 106 -29.44 -4.16 -1.61
C ASP A 106 -28.52 -3.17 -0.86
N VAL A 107 -28.16 -3.50 0.39
CA VAL A 107 -27.24 -2.67 1.18
C VAL A 107 -25.84 -2.76 0.59
N ILE A 108 -25.38 -3.96 0.25
CA ILE A 108 -24.07 -4.18 -0.37
C ILE A 108 -24.01 -3.49 -1.74
N GLN A 109 -25.04 -3.65 -2.57
CA GLN A 109 -25.10 -2.99 -3.87
C GLN A 109 -25.06 -1.46 -3.74
N SER A 110 -25.78 -0.91 -2.76
CA SER A 110 -25.77 0.53 -2.51
C SER A 110 -24.41 1.03 -2.05
N PHE A 111 -23.71 0.25 -1.20
CA PHE A 111 -22.36 0.53 -0.75
C PHE A 111 -21.37 0.49 -1.91
N THR A 112 -21.42 -0.57 -2.73
CA THR A 112 -20.57 -0.74 -3.91
C THR A 112 -20.78 0.39 -4.91
N ASN A 113 -22.05 0.77 -5.18
CA ASN A 113 -22.37 1.91 -6.04
C ASN A 113 -21.80 3.24 -5.50
N ALA A 114 -21.77 3.42 -4.19
CA ALA A 114 -21.19 4.62 -3.58
C ALA A 114 -19.66 4.65 -3.73
N LEU A 115 -19.00 3.50 -3.59
CA LEU A 115 -17.55 3.38 -3.84
C LEU A 115 -17.22 3.66 -5.31
N GLN A 116 -17.98 3.09 -6.26
CA GLN A 116 -17.76 3.34 -7.70
C GLN A 116 -17.88 4.82 -8.02
N LYS A 117 -18.85 5.54 -7.44
CA LYS A 117 -18.94 7.00 -7.62
C LYS A 117 -17.71 7.74 -7.09
N GLY A 118 -17.10 7.26 -6.00
CA GLY A 118 -15.85 7.81 -5.49
C GLY A 118 -14.69 7.56 -6.45
N MET A 119 -14.61 6.36 -7.03
CA MET A 119 -13.57 6.03 -8.03
C MET A 119 -13.77 6.81 -9.31
N ASP A 120 -15.00 6.94 -9.81
CA ASP A 120 -15.33 7.78 -10.97
C ASP A 120 -14.93 9.24 -10.73
N PHE A 121 -15.12 9.74 -9.50
CA PHE A 121 -14.67 11.08 -9.14
C PHE A 121 -13.14 11.20 -9.26
N VAL A 122 -12.39 10.26 -8.69
CA VAL A 122 -10.92 10.25 -8.76
C VAL A 122 -10.42 10.20 -10.21
N GLN A 123 -11.05 9.40 -11.07
CA GLN A 123 -10.66 9.26 -12.48
C GLN A 123 -10.93 10.52 -13.32
N ASN A 124 -11.90 11.36 -12.92
CA ASN A 124 -12.35 12.49 -13.72
C ASN A 124 -11.97 13.87 -13.16
N HIS A 125 -11.18 13.90 -12.07
CA HIS A 125 -10.79 15.15 -11.41
C HIS A 125 -9.27 15.23 -11.23
N THR A 126 -8.78 16.48 -11.07
CA THR A 126 -7.35 16.72 -10.83
C THR A 126 -6.95 16.36 -9.39
N PRO A 127 -5.66 16.12 -9.13
CA PRO A 127 -5.17 15.92 -7.76
C PRO A 127 -5.57 17.02 -6.78
N GLU A 128 -5.61 18.28 -7.22
CA GLU A 128 -6.03 19.42 -6.40
C GLU A 128 -7.51 19.35 -6.02
N GLU A 129 -8.37 18.98 -6.98
CA GLU A 129 -9.81 18.81 -6.74
C GLU A 129 -10.07 17.63 -5.78
N ILE A 130 -9.36 16.51 -5.97
CA ILE A 130 -9.43 15.34 -5.09
C ILE A 130 -8.96 15.73 -3.69
N ALA A 131 -7.82 16.40 -3.57
CA ALA A 131 -7.27 16.86 -2.29
C ALA A 131 -8.25 17.76 -1.54
N ALA A 132 -8.89 18.70 -2.24
CA ALA A 132 -9.89 19.60 -1.65
C ALA A 132 -11.10 18.85 -1.07
N VAL A 133 -11.56 17.78 -1.74
CA VAL A 133 -12.69 16.96 -1.27
C VAL A 133 -12.33 16.13 -0.04
N ILE A 134 -11.12 15.56 0.01
CA ILE A 134 -10.72 14.70 1.11
C ILE A 134 -10.12 15.45 2.31
N ALA A 135 -9.66 16.69 2.14
CA ALA A 135 -9.02 17.49 3.19
C ALA A 135 -9.78 17.53 4.53
N PRO A 136 -11.12 17.59 4.58
CA PRO A 136 -11.84 17.56 5.85
C PRO A 136 -11.64 16.27 6.67
N GLN A 137 -11.19 15.19 6.06
CA GLN A 137 -10.86 13.93 6.74
C GLN A 137 -9.45 13.92 7.35
N PHE A 138 -8.62 14.91 7.01
CA PHE A 138 -7.24 15.04 7.45
C PHE A 138 -6.98 16.42 8.09
N PRO A 139 -7.66 16.74 9.21
CA PRO A 139 -7.63 18.08 9.79
C PRO A 139 -6.23 18.51 10.27
N GLU A 140 -5.34 17.56 10.52
CA GLU A 140 -3.96 17.82 10.98
C GLU A 140 -2.98 18.06 9.82
N THR A 141 -3.41 17.93 8.57
CA THR A 141 -2.54 18.04 7.38
C THR A 141 -3.02 19.21 6.51
N ASP A 142 -2.11 20.11 6.16
CA ASP A 142 -2.44 21.24 5.28
C ASP A 142 -2.76 20.79 3.84
N LEU A 143 -3.54 21.60 3.13
CA LEU A 143 -4.02 21.25 1.80
C LEU A 143 -2.90 21.05 0.78
N ASN A 144 -1.79 21.79 0.88
CA ASN A 144 -0.68 21.64 -0.06
C ASN A 144 0.00 20.29 0.13
N THR A 145 0.19 19.85 1.37
CA THR A 145 0.73 18.52 1.70
C THR A 145 -0.22 17.43 1.19
N ILE A 146 -1.54 17.56 1.43
CA ILE A 146 -2.54 16.61 0.89
C ILE A 146 -2.47 16.57 -0.64
N THR A 147 -2.36 17.71 -1.31
CA THR A 147 -2.24 17.76 -2.78
C THR A 147 -0.99 17.04 -3.27
N THR A 148 0.15 17.22 -2.61
CA THR A 148 1.40 16.52 -2.94
C THR A 148 1.23 15.00 -2.82
N ILE A 149 0.62 14.53 -1.74
CA ILE A 149 0.35 13.11 -1.50
C ILE A 149 -0.60 12.54 -2.57
N VAL A 150 -1.70 13.24 -2.84
CA VAL A 150 -2.68 12.83 -3.85
C VAL A 150 -2.03 12.78 -5.24
N THR A 151 -1.23 13.77 -5.60
CA THR A 151 -0.50 13.79 -6.88
C THR A 151 0.38 12.57 -7.02
N ARG A 152 1.17 12.23 -6.00
CA ARG A 152 2.03 11.06 -5.99
C ARG A 152 1.25 9.77 -6.20
N TYR A 153 0.16 9.57 -5.48
CA TYR A 153 -0.69 8.39 -5.60
C TYR A 153 -1.45 8.34 -6.94
N TYR A 154 -1.84 9.49 -7.46
CA TYR A 154 -2.49 9.61 -8.76
C TYR A 154 -1.53 9.20 -9.90
N ASP A 155 -0.31 9.74 -9.89
CA ASP A 155 0.70 9.48 -10.92
C ASP A 155 1.14 8.00 -10.95
N GLN A 156 1.21 7.34 -9.80
CA GLN A 156 1.51 5.90 -9.73
C GLN A 156 0.29 4.99 -9.90
N LYS A 157 -0.91 5.56 -10.21
CA LYS A 157 -2.17 4.83 -10.42
C LYS A 157 -2.56 3.93 -9.25
N THR A 158 -2.42 4.44 -8.03
CA THR A 158 -2.76 3.69 -6.80
C THR A 158 -4.24 3.31 -6.75
N TRP A 159 -5.12 4.17 -7.26
CA TRP A 159 -6.57 3.93 -7.27
C TRP A 159 -7.02 3.29 -8.57
N LYS A 160 -7.76 2.20 -8.43
CA LYS A 160 -8.37 1.50 -9.57
C LYS A 160 -9.46 2.35 -10.25
N GLU A 161 -9.77 1.99 -11.49
CA GLU A 161 -10.87 2.57 -12.25
C GLU A 161 -12.22 1.92 -11.89
N ASP A 162 -12.19 0.68 -11.42
CA ASP A 162 -13.36 -0.11 -11.04
C ASP A 162 -13.16 -0.88 -9.73
N LEU A 163 -14.21 -1.56 -9.27
CA LEU A 163 -14.22 -2.32 -8.02
C LEU A 163 -13.93 -3.80 -8.20
N ILE A 164 -13.55 -4.24 -9.39
CA ILE A 164 -13.25 -5.65 -9.65
C ILE A 164 -11.93 -6.03 -8.98
N PHE A 165 -12.00 -6.94 -8.03
CA PHE A 165 -10.83 -7.54 -7.41
C PHE A 165 -10.26 -8.60 -8.37
N GLU A 166 -9.23 -8.24 -9.13
CA GLU A 166 -8.66 -9.06 -10.20
C GLU A 166 -8.09 -10.38 -9.68
N LYS A 167 -8.32 -11.48 -10.42
CA LYS A 167 -7.78 -12.79 -10.07
C LYS A 167 -6.25 -12.80 -10.08
N ASP A 168 -5.64 -12.22 -11.10
CA ASP A 168 -4.19 -12.18 -11.23
C ASP A 168 -3.54 -11.38 -10.08
N SER A 169 -4.20 -10.30 -9.63
CA SER A 169 -3.76 -9.52 -8.46
C SER A 169 -3.88 -10.32 -7.16
N PHE A 170 -4.93 -11.14 -7.04
CA PHE A 170 -5.11 -12.05 -5.91
C PHE A 170 -4.04 -13.15 -5.89
N GLU A 171 -3.69 -13.71 -7.04
CA GLU A 171 -2.61 -14.70 -7.14
C GLU A 171 -1.25 -14.08 -6.80
N LEU A 172 -0.96 -12.86 -7.29
CA LEU A 172 0.24 -12.13 -6.93
C LEU A 172 0.34 -11.87 -5.42
N LEU A 173 -0.78 -11.53 -4.77
CA LEU A 173 -0.82 -11.40 -3.30
C LEU A 173 -0.41 -12.70 -2.62
N GLN A 174 -0.90 -13.84 -3.10
CA GLN A 174 -0.53 -15.15 -2.55
C GLN A 174 0.93 -15.49 -2.82
N ASP A 175 1.50 -15.13 -3.99
CA ASP A 175 2.92 -15.27 -4.29
C ASP A 175 3.79 -14.51 -3.29
N ILE A 176 3.40 -13.29 -2.94
CA ILE A 176 4.10 -12.45 -1.96
C ILE A 176 4.05 -13.10 -0.57
N LEU A 177 2.87 -13.52 -0.14
CA LEU A 177 2.67 -14.18 1.16
C LEU A 177 3.43 -15.50 1.28
N GLU A 178 3.43 -16.34 0.24
CA GLU A 178 4.24 -17.58 0.20
C GLU A 178 5.73 -17.27 0.24
N SER A 179 6.18 -16.28 -0.54
CA SER A 179 7.58 -15.83 -0.55
C SER A 179 8.07 -15.36 0.80
N ALA A 180 7.19 -14.77 1.60
CA ALA A 180 7.47 -14.32 2.97
C ALA A 180 7.37 -15.45 4.00
N GLY A 181 6.78 -16.60 3.63
CA GLY A 181 6.52 -17.72 4.56
C GLY A 181 5.31 -17.48 5.47
N GLU A 182 4.39 -16.61 5.06
CA GLU A 182 3.19 -16.23 5.83
C GLU A 182 1.91 -16.88 5.27
N LEU A 183 2.04 -17.77 4.26
CA LEU A 183 0.93 -18.53 3.68
C LEU A 183 1.31 -20.01 3.60
N ASP A 184 0.62 -20.84 4.38
CA ASP A 184 0.83 -22.29 4.39
C ASP A 184 0.19 -23.00 3.19
N SER A 185 -0.92 -22.45 2.69
CA SER A 185 -1.66 -23.00 1.54
C SER A 185 -2.48 -21.94 0.85
N ARG A 186 -2.50 -22.01 -0.49
CA ARG A 186 -3.29 -21.07 -1.31
C ARG A 186 -4.78 -21.33 -1.18
N THR A 187 -5.52 -20.23 -1.22
CA THR A 187 -6.99 -20.26 -1.23
C THR A 187 -7.47 -19.97 -2.66
N PRO A 188 -8.44 -20.77 -3.17
CA PRO A 188 -9.04 -20.46 -4.46
C PRO A 188 -9.73 -19.09 -4.47
N TYR A 189 -9.51 -18.31 -5.52
CA TYR A 189 -10.11 -16.98 -5.72
C TYR A 189 -11.63 -16.99 -5.48
N GLU A 190 -12.32 -17.94 -6.09
CA GLU A 190 -13.78 -18.06 -6.08
C GLU A 190 -14.37 -18.38 -4.69
N SER A 191 -13.53 -18.77 -3.73
CA SER A 191 -13.98 -19.02 -2.35
C SER A 191 -13.96 -17.78 -1.46
N LEU A 192 -13.20 -16.75 -1.84
CA LEU A 192 -13.03 -15.52 -1.05
C LEU A 192 -13.56 -14.27 -1.75
N VAL A 193 -13.58 -14.25 -3.09
CA VAL A 193 -13.92 -13.05 -3.85
C VAL A 193 -15.26 -13.24 -4.55
N THR A 194 -16.11 -12.21 -4.47
CA THR A 194 -17.32 -12.08 -5.28
C THR A 194 -17.32 -10.74 -5.99
N THR A 195 -17.79 -10.73 -7.22
CA THR A 195 -17.94 -9.55 -8.08
C THR A 195 -19.39 -9.38 -8.52
N GLU A 196 -20.34 -9.89 -7.72
CA GLU A 196 -21.78 -9.91 -8.05
C GLU A 196 -22.48 -8.58 -7.75
N PHE A 197 -21.83 -7.66 -7.05
CA PHE A 197 -22.42 -6.40 -6.59
C PHE A 197 -21.81 -5.18 -7.26
#